data_121b98718e2b25e2e09340fa20a1cbb1
#
_entry.id   121b98718e2b25e2e09340fa20a1cbb1
#
_cell.length_a   1.000
_cell.length_b   1.000
_cell.length_c   1.000
_cell.angle_alpha   90.00
_cell.angle_beta   90.00
_cell.angle_gamma   90.00
#
_symmetry.space_group_name_H-M   'P 1'
#
loop_
_entity.id
_entity.type
_entity.pdbx_description
1 polymer ?
#
loop_
_entity_poly.entity_id
_entity_poly.type
_entity_poly.pdbx_seq_one_letter_code
_entity_poly.pdbx_strand_id
1 'polypeptide(L)'
;MLVILDKITYGRGTMEDLQELRNLAAVIKDAALCGLGQTSPNPVLSTLDNFWDEYVEHVVDKKCRAGVCKKLMRYEIDKDKCIGCGKCAKNCPAEAISKTNYIAEGHKLPSMEIDSTKCIKCGACISGCKFNAISVK
;
A
#
# COMPACT_ATOMS: atom_id res chain seq x y z
N MET A 1 -4.51 -17.51 10.84
CA MET A 1 -3.46 -16.97 9.95
C MET A 1 -4.01 -16.01 8.90
N LEU A 2 -4.98 -16.38 8.06
CA LEU A 2 -5.51 -15.52 6.99
C LEU A 2 -5.96 -14.13 7.51
N VAL A 3 -6.74 -14.08 8.58
CA VAL A 3 -7.22 -12.82 9.18
C VAL A 3 -6.08 -11.89 9.57
N ILE A 4 -4.98 -12.44 10.10
CA ILE A 4 -3.80 -11.65 10.47
C ILE A 4 -3.08 -11.13 9.21
N LEU A 5 -2.91 -11.96 8.18
CA LEU A 5 -2.33 -11.55 6.92
C LEU A 5 -3.15 -10.47 6.21
N ASP A 6 -4.48 -10.61 6.21
CA ASP A 6 -5.38 -9.57 5.71
C ASP A 6 -5.21 -8.25 6.49
N LYS A 7 -5.14 -8.33 7.82
CA LYS A 7 -4.91 -7.18 8.70
C LYS A 7 -3.61 -6.45 8.34
N ILE A 8 -2.53 -7.20 8.07
CA ILE A 8 -1.22 -6.67 7.66
C ILE A 8 -1.31 -5.99 6.28
N THR A 9 -1.86 -6.68 5.28
CA THR A 9 -1.95 -6.16 3.90
C THR A 9 -2.92 -4.98 3.76
N TYR A 10 -3.88 -4.86 4.69
CA TYR A 10 -4.77 -3.69 4.81
C TYR A 10 -4.16 -2.52 5.61
N GLY A 11 -2.90 -2.63 6.06
CA GLY A 11 -2.20 -1.58 6.80
C GLY A 11 -2.61 -1.41 8.26
N ARG A 12 -3.35 -2.38 8.80
CA ARG A 12 -3.83 -2.40 10.21
C ARG A 12 -3.04 -3.35 11.09
N GLY A 13 -2.04 -4.05 10.54
CA GLY A 13 -1.18 -4.98 11.27
C GLY A 13 -0.32 -4.26 12.29
N THR A 14 0.03 -4.98 13.36
CA THR A 14 0.94 -4.55 14.44
C THR A 14 2.10 -5.55 14.58
N MET A 15 3.12 -5.20 15.35
CA MET A 15 4.24 -6.13 15.62
C MET A 15 3.76 -7.36 16.40
N GLU A 16 2.78 -7.19 17.28
CA GLU A 16 2.14 -8.30 18.00
C GLU A 16 1.46 -9.27 17.04
N ASP A 17 0.81 -8.76 15.99
CA ASP A 17 0.19 -9.60 14.96
C ASP A 17 1.23 -10.48 14.24
N LEU A 18 2.46 -9.99 13.98
CA LEU A 18 3.53 -10.80 13.39
C LEU A 18 3.98 -11.91 14.34
N GLN A 19 4.09 -11.61 15.63
CA GLN A 19 4.45 -12.59 16.64
C GLN A 19 3.34 -13.64 16.79
N GLU A 20 2.08 -13.21 16.84
CA GLU A 20 0.92 -14.10 16.89
C GLU A 20 0.85 -15.01 15.66
N LEU A 21 1.11 -14.45 14.47
CA LEU A 21 1.13 -15.22 13.22
C LEU A 21 2.17 -16.35 13.27
N ARG A 22 3.38 -16.07 13.79
CA ARG A 22 4.46 -17.07 13.95
C ARG A 22 4.06 -18.13 14.97
N ASN A 23 3.54 -17.74 16.13
CA ASN A 23 3.10 -18.65 17.19
C ASN A 23 1.96 -19.55 16.68
N LEU A 24 0.95 -18.97 16.03
CA LEU A 24 -0.17 -19.72 15.47
C LEU A 24 0.29 -20.73 14.41
N ALA A 25 1.23 -20.35 13.56
CA ALA A 25 1.80 -21.24 12.56
C ALA A 25 2.51 -22.45 13.20
N ALA A 26 3.29 -22.22 14.28
CA ALA A 26 3.94 -23.28 15.04
C ALA A 26 2.92 -24.23 15.69
N VAL A 27 1.89 -23.68 16.35
CA VAL A 27 0.82 -24.49 16.97
C VAL A 27 0.09 -25.35 15.92
N ILE A 28 -0.23 -24.79 14.75
CA ILE A 28 -0.88 -25.57 13.67
C ILE A 28 0.02 -26.70 13.21
N LYS A 29 1.32 -26.44 13.04
CA LYS A 29 2.29 -27.45 12.62
C LYS A 29 2.38 -28.62 13.62
N ASP A 30 2.34 -28.33 14.92
CA ASP A 30 2.54 -29.33 15.96
C ASP A 30 1.23 -30.09 16.31
N ALA A 31 0.09 -29.40 16.24
CA ALA A 31 -1.20 -29.93 16.69
C ALA A 31 -2.06 -30.54 15.57
N ALA A 32 -1.72 -30.32 14.29
CA ALA A 32 -2.52 -30.87 13.20
C ALA A 32 -2.42 -32.39 13.11
N LEU A 33 -3.58 -33.07 12.97
CA LEU A 33 -3.70 -34.52 12.98
C LEU A 33 -3.22 -35.21 11.68
N CYS A 34 -2.98 -34.46 10.61
CA CYS A 34 -2.54 -35.01 9.34
C CYS A 34 -1.40 -34.21 8.72
N GLY A 35 -0.61 -34.84 7.86
CA GLY A 35 0.54 -34.21 7.21
C GLY A 35 0.18 -32.97 6.38
N LEU A 36 -0.99 -32.92 5.77
CA LEU A 36 -1.45 -31.74 5.03
C LEU A 36 -1.66 -30.54 5.97
N GLY A 37 -2.29 -30.78 7.11
CA GLY A 37 -2.45 -29.76 8.15
C GLY A 37 -1.11 -29.27 8.71
N GLN A 38 -0.18 -30.18 8.97
CA GLN A 38 1.15 -29.88 9.50
C GLN A 38 2.00 -29.06 8.51
N THR A 39 1.82 -29.25 7.21
CA THR A 39 2.56 -28.50 6.18
C THR A 39 1.89 -27.20 5.76
N SER A 40 0.61 -27.01 6.06
CA SER A 40 -0.15 -25.81 5.67
C SER A 40 0.44 -24.46 6.12
N PRO A 41 1.09 -24.33 7.30
CA PRO A 41 1.70 -23.07 7.73
C PRO A 41 3.10 -22.81 7.13
N ASN A 42 3.72 -23.83 6.49
CA ASN A 42 5.09 -23.70 5.97
C ASN A 42 5.31 -22.52 5.03
N PRO A 43 4.42 -22.18 4.07
CA PRO A 43 4.61 -20.99 3.22
C PRO A 43 4.68 -19.69 4.03
N VAL A 44 3.87 -19.58 5.08
CA VAL A 44 3.87 -18.39 5.94
C VAL A 44 5.15 -18.33 6.77
N LEU A 45 5.56 -19.43 7.40
CA LEU A 45 6.81 -19.51 8.16
C LEU A 45 8.02 -19.20 7.29
N SER A 46 8.09 -19.81 6.10
CA SER A 46 9.18 -19.58 5.15
C SER A 46 9.26 -18.11 4.72
N THR A 47 8.13 -17.47 4.45
CA THR A 47 8.14 -16.06 4.08
C THR A 47 8.47 -15.15 5.26
N LEU A 48 8.02 -15.46 6.47
CA LEU A 48 8.41 -14.73 7.67
C LEU A 48 9.92 -14.81 7.95
N ASP A 49 10.54 -15.98 7.70
CA ASP A 49 11.96 -16.18 7.95
C ASP A 49 12.85 -15.53 6.88
N ASN A 50 12.43 -15.54 5.61
CA ASN A 50 13.25 -15.02 4.51
C ASN A 50 12.97 -13.56 4.16
N PHE A 51 11.79 -13.03 4.49
CA PHE A 51 11.34 -11.68 4.12
C PHE A 51 10.81 -10.89 5.34
N TRP A 52 11.42 -11.10 6.49
CA TRP A 52 11.04 -10.43 7.75
C TRP A 52 10.97 -8.91 7.60
N ASP A 53 11.95 -8.33 6.92
CA ASP A 53 12.03 -6.87 6.70
C ASP A 53 10.81 -6.33 5.94
N GLU A 54 10.30 -7.09 4.96
CA GLU A 54 9.10 -6.69 4.22
C GLU A 54 7.85 -6.73 5.09
N TYR A 55 7.75 -7.73 5.99
CA TYR A 55 6.65 -7.77 6.96
C TYR A 55 6.71 -6.58 7.92
N VAL A 56 7.91 -6.24 8.39
CA VAL A 56 8.11 -5.07 9.26
C VAL A 56 7.76 -3.77 8.54
N GLU A 57 8.18 -3.59 7.29
CA GLU A 57 7.78 -2.43 6.47
C GLU A 57 6.25 -2.31 6.34
N HIS A 58 5.54 -3.44 6.11
CA HIS A 58 4.08 -3.44 6.03
C HIS A 58 3.42 -3.02 7.34
N VAL A 59 4.01 -3.41 8.47
CA VAL A 59 3.45 -3.19 9.81
C VAL A 59 3.86 -1.84 10.38
N VAL A 60 5.12 -1.44 10.27
CA VAL A 60 5.66 -0.20 10.85
C VAL A 60 5.50 0.97 9.89
N ASP A 61 6.05 0.84 8.68
CA ASP A 61 6.10 1.93 7.70
C ASP A 61 4.81 2.05 6.88
N LYS A 62 3.91 1.06 7.01
CA LYS A 62 2.68 0.95 6.21
C LYS A 62 2.95 1.07 4.72
N LYS A 63 4.03 0.42 4.28
CA LYS A 63 4.54 0.46 2.91
C LYS A 63 4.63 -0.96 2.35
N CYS A 64 4.27 -1.12 1.09
CA CYS A 64 4.47 -2.35 0.33
C CYS A 64 5.55 -2.13 -0.72
N ARG A 65 6.73 -2.72 -0.52
CA ARG A 65 7.89 -2.62 -1.44
C ARG A 65 7.54 -3.14 -2.84
N ALA A 66 6.79 -4.23 -2.91
CA ALA A 66 6.35 -4.83 -4.17
C ALA A 66 5.22 -4.06 -4.88
N GLY A 67 4.59 -3.09 -4.21
CA GLY A 67 3.49 -2.29 -4.80
C GLY A 67 2.22 -3.09 -5.12
N VAL A 68 1.97 -4.23 -4.44
CA VAL A 68 0.80 -5.11 -4.69
C VAL A 68 -0.32 -4.87 -3.69
N CYS A 69 0.02 -4.48 -2.45
CA CYS A 69 -0.94 -4.25 -1.38
C CYS A 69 -1.64 -2.91 -1.57
N LYS A 70 -2.74 -2.90 -2.32
CA LYS A 70 -3.46 -1.66 -2.72
C LYS A 70 -3.77 -0.72 -1.55
N LYS A 71 -4.00 -1.24 -0.36
CA LYS A 71 -4.30 -0.42 0.83
C LYS A 71 -3.07 0.29 1.41
N LEU A 72 -1.87 -0.18 1.09
CA LEU A 72 -0.61 0.42 1.51
C LEU A 72 0.00 1.36 0.45
N MET A 73 -0.49 1.31 -0.79
CA MET A 73 -0.06 2.22 -1.85
C MET A 73 -0.43 3.66 -1.51
N ARG A 74 0.50 4.58 -1.72
CA ARG A 74 0.25 6.02 -1.65
C ARG A 74 0.50 6.61 -3.03
N TYR A 75 -0.46 7.37 -3.52
CA TYR A 75 -0.33 8.11 -4.77
C TYR A 75 0.10 9.53 -4.43
N GLU A 76 1.20 9.96 -5.00
CA GLU A 76 1.72 11.33 -4.82
C GLU A 76 1.88 12.02 -6.16
N ILE A 77 1.61 13.32 -6.17
CA ILE A 77 1.83 14.18 -7.34
C ILE A 77 3.13 14.94 -7.12
N ASP A 78 4.06 14.75 -8.06
CA ASP A 78 5.28 15.54 -8.14
C ASP A 78 4.91 16.97 -8.51
N LYS A 79 5.13 17.89 -7.57
CA LYS A 79 4.72 19.29 -7.69
C LYS A 79 5.47 20.02 -8.79
N ASP A 80 6.72 19.59 -9.08
CA ASP A 80 7.57 20.23 -10.09
C ASP A 80 7.24 19.76 -11.51
N LYS A 81 6.74 18.52 -11.66
CA LYS A 81 6.28 18.00 -12.94
C LYS A 81 4.82 18.31 -13.24
N CYS A 82 4.07 18.70 -12.21
CA CYS A 82 2.64 18.94 -12.34
C CYS A 82 2.35 20.34 -12.88
N ILE A 83 1.83 20.41 -14.10
CA ILE A 83 1.43 21.69 -14.73
C ILE A 83 0.08 22.23 -14.27
N GLY A 84 -0.60 21.59 -13.32
CA GLY A 84 -1.89 22.06 -12.80
C GLY A 84 -3.09 21.92 -13.74
N CYS A 85 -3.03 21.09 -14.76
CA CYS A 85 -4.08 20.98 -15.79
C CYS A 85 -5.44 20.46 -15.26
N GLY A 86 -5.50 19.89 -14.06
CA GLY A 86 -6.72 19.42 -13.41
C GLY A 86 -7.36 18.16 -14.01
N LYS A 87 -6.75 17.51 -14.99
CA LYS A 87 -7.30 16.32 -15.65
C LYS A 87 -7.43 15.14 -14.67
N CYS A 88 -6.45 14.98 -13.78
CA CYS A 88 -6.47 13.94 -12.75
C CYS A 88 -7.65 14.13 -11.77
N ALA A 89 -7.99 15.38 -11.42
CA ALA A 89 -9.13 15.68 -10.55
C ALA A 89 -10.46 15.36 -11.24
N LYS A 90 -10.60 15.68 -12.52
CA LYS A 90 -11.81 15.34 -13.31
C LYS A 90 -12.02 13.84 -13.46
N ASN A 91 -10.93 13.06 -13.51
CA ASN A 91 -10.97 11.60 -13.63
C ASN A 91 -11.07 10.89 -12.28
N CYS A 92 -11.07 11.62 -11.16
CA CYS A 92 -11.10 11.04 -9.83
C CYS A 92 -12.54 10.78 -9.36
N PRO A 93 -12.99 9.51 -9.28
CA PRO A 93 -14.36 9.20 -8.85
C PRO A 93 -14.60 9.49 -7.36
N ALA A 94 -13.53 9.61 -6.56
CA ALA A 94 -13.60 9.90 -5.13
C ALA A 94 -13.37 11.38 -4.79
N GLU A 95 -13.22 12.25 -5.81
CA GLU A 95 -12.93 13.67 -5.64
C GLU A 95 -11.76 13.96 -4.65
N ALA A 96 -10.79 13.05 -4.62
CA ALA A 96 -9.66 13.09 -3.70
C ALA A 96 -8.53 14.01 -4.16
N ILE A 97 -8.68 14.74 -5.27
CA ILE A 97 -7.62 15.56 -5.85
C ILE A 97 -8.05 17.02 -5.90
N SER A 98 -7.29 17.88 -5.22
CA SER A 98 -7.52 19.30 -5.13
C SER A 98 -6.33 20.12 -5.66
N LYS A 99 -6.55 21.40 -5.90
CA LYS A 99 -5.49 22.35 -6.24
C LYS A 99 -4.75 22.76 -4.97
N THR A 100 -3.43 22.85 -5.07
CA THR A 100 -2.59 23.45 -4.03
C THR A 100 -2.44 24.97 -4.26
N ASN A 101 -1.75 25.63 -3.35
CA ASN A 101 -1.31 27.03 -3.54
C ASN A 101 0.11 27.11 -4.13
N TYR A 102 0.74 25.97 -4.43
CA TYR A 102 2.10 25.90 -4.95
C TYR A 102 2.11 25.94 -6.48
N ILE A 103 2.87 26.86 -7.04
CA ILE A 103 3.13 26.99 -8.48
C ILE A 103 4.62 26.75 -8.70
N ALA A 104 4.98 25.70 -9.43
CA ALA A 104 6.37 25.40 -9.75
C ALA A 104 6.94 26.44 -10.75
N GLU A 105 8.27 26.62 -10.75
CA GLU A 105 8.93 27.53 -11.68
C GLU A 105 8.64 27.13 -13.13
N GLY A 106 8.25 28.10 -13.93
CA GLY A 106 7.89 27.89 -15.35
C GLY A 106 6.45 27.42 -15.58
N HIS A 107 5.66 27.20 -14.54
CA HIS A 107 4.25 26.81 -14.65
C HIS A 107 3.32 28.00 -14.41
N LYS A 108 2.14 27.98 -15.06
CA LYS A 108 1.15 29.05 -14.96
C LYS A 108 0.01 28.73 -13.97
N LEU A 109 -0.13 27.47 -13.61
CA LEU A 109 -1.23 26.99 -12.76
C LEU A 109 -0.68 26.27 -11.53
N PRO A 110 -1.40 26.32 -10.40
CA PRO A 110 -1.00 25.65 -9.19
C PRO A 110 -1.01 24.11 -9.39
N SER A 111 -0.06 23.45 -8.77
CA SER A 111 0.02 21.98 -8.78
C SER A 111 -1.21 21.34 -8.10
N MET A 112 -1.43 20.07 -8.38
CA MET A 112 -2.51 19.30 -7.75
C MET A 112 -1.93 18.49 -6.59
N GLU A 113 -2.80 18.13 -5.63
CA GLU A 113 -2.47 17.28 -4.48
C GLU A 113 -3.54 16.21 -4.29
N ILE A 114 -3.12 15.02 -3.83
CA ILE A 114 -4.02 13.90 -3.56
C ILE A 114 -4.25 13.79 -2.05
N ASP A 115 -5.51 13.88 -1.64
CA ASP A 115 -5.93 13.57 -0.27
C ASP A 115 -5.94 12.05 -0.09
N SER A 116 -4.96 11.54 0.66
CA SER A 116 -4.81 10.10 0.93
C SER A 116 -5.98 9.51 1.72
N THR A 117 -6.74 10.33 2.46
CA THR A 117 -7.89 9.88 3.26
C THR A 117 -9.11 9.58 2.37
N LYS A 118 -9.30 10.36 1.30
CA LYS A 118 -10.40 10.20 0.34
C LYS A 118 -10.03 9.27 -0.81
N CYS A 119 -8.73 9.06 -1.06
CA CYS A 119 -8.24 8.30 -2.20
C CYS A 119 -8.59 6.81 -2.09
N ILE A 120 -9.41 6.31 -3.02
CA ILE A 120 -9.75 4.87 -3.14
C ILE A 120 -8.70 4.04 -3.86
N LYS A 121 -7.59 4.64 -4.25
CA LYS A 121 -6.42 3.98 -4.84
C LYS A 121 -6.72 3.23 -6.15
N CYS A 122 -7.61 3.76 -6.98
CA CYS A 122 -8.06 3.15 -8.25
C CYS A 122 -7.07 3.31 -9.43
N GLY A 123 -6.10 4.23 -9.34
CA GLY A 123 -5.09 4.47 -10.38
C GLY A 123 -5.54 5.32 -11.59
N ALA A 124 -6.80 5.74 -11.68
CA ALA A 124 -7.34 6.51 -12.80
C ALA A 124 -6.60 7.84 -13.05
N CYS A 125 -6.06 8.44 -11.99
CA CYS A 125 -5.27 9.67 -12.08
C CYS A 125 -3.94 9.46 -12.81
N ILE A 126 -3.26 8.32 -12.59
CA ILE A 126 -1.99 7.97 -13.26
C ILE A 126 -2.23 7.79 -14.76
N SER A 127 -3.22 6.95 -15.12
CA SER A 127 -3.58 6.69 -16.53
C SER A 127 -3.95 7.96 -17.28
N GLY A 128 -4.52 8.95 -16.58
CA GLY A 128 -4.93 10.23 -17.15
C GLY A 128 -3.83 11.29 -17.24
N CYS A 129 -2.68 11.09 -16.58
CA CYS A 129 -1.62 12.08 -16.51
C CYS A 129 -0.65 11.97 -17.68
N LYS A 130 -0.70 12.91 -18.63
CA LYS A 130 0.22 12.96 -19.77
C LYS A 130 1.65 13.37 -19.40
N PHE A 131 1.86 13.94 -18.21
CA PHE A 131 3.13 14.50 -17.75
C PHE A 131 3.89 13.56 -16.82
N ASN A 132 3.34 12.36 -16.57
CA ASN A 132 3.91 11.38 -15.63
C ASN A 132 4.27 11.99 -14.27
N ALA A 133 3.47 12.98 -13.84
CA ALA A 133 3.67 13.68 -12.58
C ALA A 133 3.11 12.91 -11.36
N ILE A 134 2.50 11.73 -11.55
CA ILE A 134 1.88 10.95 -10.48
C ILE A 134 2.64 9.64 -10.33
N SER A 135 3.14 9.41 -9.13
CA SER A 135 3.86 8.19 -8.77
C SER A 135 3.16 7.43 -7.64
N VAL A 136 3.44 6.14 -7.55
CA VAL A 136 3.03 5.27 -6.44
C VAL A 136 4.24 5.11 -5.52
N LYS A 137 4.04 5.35 -4.24
CA LYS A 137 5.01 5.09 -3.18
C LYS A 137 4.48 4.05 -2.21
#